data_2b29d9af5a660643c759865f9dd7825d
#
_entry.id   2b29d9af5a660643c759865f9dd7825d
#
_cell.length_a   1.000
_cell.length_b   1.000
_cell.length_c   1.000
_cell.angle_alpha   90.00
_cell.angle_beta   90.00
_cell.angle_gamma   90.00
#
_symmetry.space_group_name_H-M   'P 1'
#
loop_
_entity.id
_entity.type
_entity.pdbx_description
1 polymer ?
#
loop_
_entity_poly.entity_id
_entity_poly.type
_entity_poly.pdbx_seq_one_letter_code
_entity_poly.pdbx_strand_id
1 'polypeptide(L)'
;MAVVVAPQDVEQFLAYAKEENLEATEVAVVTEEPRLILEWRGKDIVNISRAFLDTNGAHQEADVEVEMPKEEDNFFKKIELPKVADALQKNDNKSAWLAMLADLNVCSQKGLVEMFDGSIGAGSVYMPYGGRYQLTETQSMVAKLPVLKGKCDTVTMMSYGFDPYLSSWSPYHGSVYAVLESLSRIVTAGGDYKKVRFTFQEYFRRMSEDPKRWSQPFAALLGAFDAQIGFGLPSIGGKDSMSGTFNDIDVPPTLVSFAVDVAREKDVITPELKEAGDKLVLFTIEKNAYDLPVYEQVMKLYDKIHELIGKGAIRSAYALDGKGLAAAVSKMAFGLSLIHISEPTRRRGI
;
A
#
# COMPACT_ATOMS: atom_id res chain seq x y z
N MET A 1 3.48 -19.93 17.83
CA MET A 1 2.16 -19.47 17.35
C MET A 1 1.09 -20.08 18.23
N ALA A 2 0.03 -19.36 18.58
CA ALA A 2 -1.14 -19.88 19.28
C ALA A 2 -2.36 -19.79 18.36
N VAL A 3 -3.17 -20.83 18.35
CA VAL A 3 -4.42 -20.91 17.58
C VAL A 3 -5.54 -21.39 18.49
N VAL A 4 -6.76 -20.97 18.20
CA VAL A 4 -7.96 -21.46 18.88
C VAL A 4 -8.66 -22.46 17.96
N VAL A 5 -8.88 -23.66 18.44
CA VAL A 5 -9.46 -24.77 17.68
C VAL A 5 -10.68 -25.27 18.43
N ALA A 6 -11.75 -25.62 17.72
CA ALA A 6 -12.93 -26.20 18.36
C ALA A 6 -12.56 -27.55 19.01
N PRO A 7 -13.17 -27.91 20.17
CA PRO A 7 -12.78 -29.09 20.92
C PRO A 7 -12.77 -30.39 20.09
N GLN A 8 -13.73 -30.53 19.18
CA GLN A 8 -13.86 -31.72 18.32
C GLN A 8 -12.77 -31.83 17.25
N ASP A 9 -12.08 -30.73 16.96
CA ASP A 9 -11.09 -30.65 15.87
C ASP A 9 -9.65 -30.69 16.39
N VAL A 10 -9.44 -30.70 17.72
CA VAL A 10 -8.10 -30.67 18.35
C VAL A 10 -7.25 -31.84 17.92
N GLU A 11 -7.76 -33.07 18.01
CA GLU A 11 -7.00 -34.27 17.62
C GLU A 11 -6.55 -34.22 16.15
N GLN A 12 -7.45 -33.81 15.27
CA GLN A 12 -7.13 -33.70 13.85
C GLN A 12 -6.09 -32.59 13.60
N PHE A 13 -6.18 -31.48 14.31
CA PHE A 13 -5.19 -30.39 14.20
C PHE A 13 -3.80 -30.85 14.67
N LEU A 14 -3.73 -31.59 15.80
CA LEU A 14 -2.47 -32.12 16.29
C LEU A 14 -1.88 -33.17 15.32
N ALA A 15 -2.73 -33.99 14.67
CA ALA A 15 -2.30 -34.92 13.64
C ALA A 15 -1.67 -34.18 12.43
N TYR A 16 -2.27 -33.11 11.94
CA TYR A 16 -1.72 -32.28 10.86
C TYR A 16 -0.38 -31.67 11.26
N ALA A 17 -0.27 -31.12 12.47
CA ALA A 17 1.00 -30.58 12.94
C ALA A 17 2.12 -31.67 12.94
N LYS A 18 1.79 -32.89 13.36
CA LYS A 18 2.73 -34.02 13.33
C LYS A 18 3.13 -34.42 11.90
N GLU A 19 2.21 -34.40 10.94
CA GLU A 19 2.49 -34.67 9.53
C GLU A 19 3.48 -33.64 8.94
N GLU A 20 3.40 -32.37 9.38
CA GLU A 20 4.33 -31.31 9.02
C GLU A 20 5.61 -31.25 9.86
N ASN A 21 5.84 -32.27 10.71
CA ASN A 21 6.98 -32.35 11.63
C ASN A 21 7.06 -31.15 12.59
N LEU A 22 5.92 -30.66 13.04
CA LEU A 22 5.78 -29.57 14.00
C LEU A 22 5.37 -30.12 15.37
N GLU A 23 5.92 -29.52 16.41
CA GLU A 23 5.45 -29.76 17.79
C GLU A 23 4.21 -28.88 18.04
N ALA A 24 3.12 -29.49 18.45
CA ALA A 24 1.89 -28.81 18.86
C ALA A 24 1.31 -29.49 20.10
N THR A 25 0.80 -28.67 21.01
CA THR A 25 0.18 -29.17 22.26
C THR A 25 -0.95 -28.23 22.67
N GLU A 26 -1.97 -28.79 23.31
CA GLU A 26 -3.02 -28.01 23.96
C GLU A 26 -2.45 -27.39 25.24
N VAL A 27 -2.53 -26.05 25.33
CA VAL A 27 -1.97 -25.27 26.45
C VAL A 27 -3.01 -24.56 27.29
N ALA A 28 -4.22 -24.41 26.78
CA ALA A 28 -5.30 -23.68 27.46
C ALA A 28 -6.67 -24.03 26.90
N VAL A 29 -7.70 -23.78 27.69
CA VAL A 29 -9.11 -23.84 27.30
C VAL A 29 -9.74 -22.47 27.51
N VAL A 30 -10.53 -22.02 26.53
CA VAL A 30 -11.32 -20.78 26.66
C VAL A 30 -12.50 -21.03 27.61
N THR A 31 -12.64 -20.19 28.62
CA THR A 31 -13.68 -20.29 29.64
C THR A 31 -14.70 -19.15 29.53
N GLU A 32 -15.90 -19.32 30.08
CA GLU A 32 -16.91 -18.24 30.17
C GLU A 32 -16.49 -17.15 31.15
N GLU A 33 -15.74 -17.50 32.18
CA GLU A 33 -15.28 -16.53 33.17
C GLU A 33 -14.22 -15.62 32.53
N PRO A 34 -14.38 -14.29 32.58
CA PRO A 34 -13.48 -13.34 31.92
C PRO A 34 -12.19 -13.13 32.75
N ARG A 35 -11.39 -14.14 32.85
CA ARG A 35 -10.11 -14.16 33.60
C ARG A 35 -9.00 -14.83 32.79
N LEU A 36 -7.79 -14.37 32.97
CA LEU A 36 -6.57 -15.11 32.61
C LEU A 36 -6.06 -15.83 33.86
N ILE A 37 -6.04 -17.15 33.79
CA ILE A 37 -5.51 -18.00 34.84
C ILE A 37 -4.33 -18.79 34.27
N LEU A 38 -3.18 -18.69 34.89
CA LEU A 38 -2.02 -19.54 34.58
C LEU A 38 -1.74 -20.44 35.80
N GLU A 39 -1.80 -21.71 35.58
CA GLU A 39 -1.57 -22.71 36.63
C GLU A 39 -0.17 -23.34 36.45
N TRP A 40 0.53 -23.50 37.54
CA TRP A 40 1.81 -24.22 37.60
C TRP A 40 1.85 -25.13 38.81
N ARG A 41 2.03 -26.42 38.57
CA ARG A 41 2.11 -27.47 39.63
C ARG A 41 0.93 -27.43 40.60
N GLY A 42 -0.29 -27.25 40.07
CA GLY A 42 -1.52 -27.23 40.86
C GLY A 42 -1.72 -25.95 41.68
N LYS A 43 -1.10 -24.84 41.29
CA LYS A 43 -1.27 -23.54 41.90
C LYS A 43 -1.42 -22.46 40.85
N ASP A 44 -2.37 -21.57 41.05
CA ASP A 44 -2.49 -20.36 40.25
C ASP A 44 -1.26 -19.48 40.49
N ILE A 45 -0.49 -19.24 39.46
CA ILE A 45 0.63 -18.28 39.47
C ILE A 45 0.23 -16.94 38.88
N VAL A 46 -0.83 -16.91 38.08
CA VAL A 46 -1.50 -15.72 37.59
C VAL A 46 -3.00 -15.96 37.65
N ASN A 47 -3.73 -14.99 38.17
CA ASN A 47 -5.18 -15.00 38.20
C ASN A 47 -5.69 -13.57 38.18
N ILE A 48 -5.89 -13.01 36.97
CA ILE A 48 -6.24 -11.61 36.76
C ILE A 48 -7.50 -11.50 35.88
N SER A 49 -8.30 -10.47 36.16
CA SER A 49 -9.50 -10.22 35.38
C SER A 49 -9.21 -9.70 33.97
N ARG A 50 -10.08 -9.99 33.04
CA ARG A 50 -10.01 -9.46 31.68
C ARG A 50 -10.06 -7.93 31.67
N ALA A 51 -10.89 -7.33 32.53
CA ALA A 51 -10.97 -5.88 32.66
C ALA A 51 -9.62 -5.24 33.05
N PHE A 52 -8.83 -5.91 33.90
CA PHE A 52 -7.48 -5.44 34.20
C PHE A 52 -6.54 -5.55 33.00
N LEU A 53 -6.61 -6.66 32.26
CA LEU A 53 -5.78 -6.89 31.07
C LEU A 53 -6.05 -5.87 29.98
N ASP A 54 -7.32 -5.50 29.78
CA ASP A 54 -7.74 -4.57 28.73
C ASP A 54 -7.19 -3.15 28.95
N THR A 55 -6.90 -2.78 30.20
CA THR A 55 -6.42 -1.45 30.56
C THR A 55 -5.01 -1.45 31.18
N ASN A 56 -4.38 -2.60 31.38
CA ASN A 56 -3.18 -2.75 32.22
C ASN A 56 -3.35 -2.14 33.62
N GLY A 57 -4.60 -2.10 34.11
CA GLY A 57 -4.94 -1.49 35.41
C GLY A 57 -5.00 0.03 35.44
N ALA A 58 -4.85 0.70 34.30
CA ALA A 58 -4.92 2.15 34.18
C ALA A 58 -5.86 2.56 33.05
N HIS A 59 -6.73 3.55 33.32
CA HIS A 59 -7.45 4.25 32.28
C HIS A 59 -6.57 5.38 31.76
N GLN A 60 -6.36 5.42 30.46
CA GLN A 60 -5.64 6.48 29.80
C GLN A 60 -6.63 7.27 28.95
N GLU A 61 -6.64 8.56 29.12
CA GLU A 61 -7.44 9.50 28.36
C GLU A 61 -6.50 10.53 27.73
N ALA A 62 -6.81 10.95 26.52
CA ALA A 62 -6.07 12.00 25.84
C ALA A 62 -7.06 12.91 25.10
N ASP A 63 -6.86 14.20 25.24
CA ASP A 63 -7.55 15.19 24.43
C ASP A 63 -6.91 15.27 23.05
N VAL A 64 -7.71 15.47 22.02
CA VAL A 64 -7.27 15.64 20.66
C VAL A 64 -7.78 16.96 20.10
N GLU A 65 -6.86 17.83 19.70
CA GLU A 65 -7.18 19.05 18.96
C GLU A 65 -6.77 18.85 17.49
N VAL A 66 -7.77 18.63 16.61
CA VAL A 66 -7.51 18.41 15.18
C VAL A 66 -7.16 19.73 14.50
N GLU A 67 -5.96 19.77 13.93
CA GLU A 67 -5.51 20.92 13.13
C GLU A 67 -5.94 20.74 11.67
N MET A 68 -6.66 21.72 11.16
CA MET A 68 -7.06 21.72 9.75
C MET A 68 -5.87 22.02 8.85
N PRO A 69 -5.74 21.35 7.68
CA PRO A 69 -4.68 21.66 6.74
C PRO A 69 -4.84 23.08 6.20
N LYS A 70 -3.74 23.78 6.00
CA LYS A 70 -3.73 25.12 5.46
C LYS A 70 -3.99 25.10 3.96
N GLU A 71 -4.94 25.93 3.51
CA GLU A 71 -5.30 26.01 2.09
C GLU A 71 -4.15 26.56 1.22
N GLU A 72 -3.33 27.44 1.75
CA GLU A 72 -2.15 27.99 1.07
C GLU A 72 -1.08 26.93 0.76
N ASP A 73 -1.07 25.83 1.52
CA ASP A 73 -0.18 24.70 1.37
C ASP A 73 -0.86 23.48 0.70
N ASN A 74 -2.04 23.68 0.10
CA ASN A 74 -2.81 22.60 -0.52
C ASN A 74 -1.99 21.86 -1.56
N PHE A 75 -1.71 20.58 -1.29
CA PHE A 75 -0.91 19.70 -2.13
C PHE A 75 -1.40 19.63 -3.58
N PHE A 76 -2.70 19.68 -3.80
CA PHE A 76 -3.29 19.60 -5.14
C PHE A 76 -3.19 20.90 -5.95
N LYS A 77 -2.82 22.00 -5.31
CA LYS A 77 -2.71 23.33 -5.91
C LYS A 77 -1.28 23.86 -5.97
N LYS A 78 -0.33 23.16 -5.32
CA LYS A 78 1.06 23.58 -5.18
C LYS A 78 2.00 22.55 -5.79
N ILE A 79 3.09 23.02 -6.38
CA ILE A 79 4.18 22.15 -6.81
C ILE A 79 5.17 22.03 -5.66
N GLU A 80 5.24 20.85 -5.06
CA GLU A 80 6.05 20.60 -3.87
C GLU A 80 7.56 20.64 -4.10
N LEU A 81 8.00 20.43 -5.34
CA LEU A 81 9.42 20.41 -5.68
C LEU A 81 9.88 21.79 -6.19
N PRO A 82 10.63 22.58 -5.40
CA PRO A 82 11.03 23.95 -5.79
C PRO A 82 11.77 24.01 -7.13
N LYS A 83 12.68 23.07 -7.39
CA LYS A 83 13.42 23.02 -8.66
C LYS A 83 12.53 22.78 -9.87
N VAL A 84 11.45 22.01 -9.69
CA VAL A 84 10.43 21.79 -10.75
C VAL A 84 9.62 23.07 -10.95
N ALA A 85 9.15 23.69 -9.87
CA ALA A 85 8.41 24.95 -9.93
C ALA A 85 9.21 26.06 -10.63
N ASP A 86 10.46 26.25 -10.24
CA ASP A 86 11.36 27.27 -10.85
C ASP A 86 11.61 27.02 -12.34
N ALA A 87 11.78 25.78 -12.74
CA ALA A 87 12.00 25.43 -14.16
C ALA A 87 10.73 25.68 -14.99
N LEU A 88 9.54 25.31 -14.46
CA LEU A 88 8.27 25.56 -15.14
C LEU A 88 7.95 27.05 -15.26
N GLN A 89 8.25 27.86 -14.25
CA GLN A 89 8.12 29.33 -14.34
C GLN A 89 8.96 29.93 -15.48
N LYS A 90 10.11 29.30 -15.79
CA LYS A 90 11.00 29.69 -16.89
C LYS A 90 10.63 29.05 -18.23
N ASN A 91 9.54 28.28 -18.31
CA ASN A 91 9.14 27.46 -19.45
C ASN A 91 10.23 26.44 -19.89
N ASP A 92 11.08 25.99 -18.95
CA ASP A 92 12.10 24.98 -19.20
C ASP A 92 11.57 23.59 -18.78
N ASN A 93 10.74 23.02 -19.63
CA ASN A 93 10.13 21.71 -19.41
C ASN A 93 11.14 20.58 -19.28
N LYS A 94 12.30 20.70 -19.96
CA LYS A 94 13.37 19.68 -19.86
C LYS A 94 14.01 19.68 -18.47
N SER A 95 14.38 20.83 -17.97
CA SER A 95 14.93 20.94 -16.60
C SER A 95 13.90 20.56 -15.54
N ALA A 96 12.63 20.95 -15.71
CA ALA A 96 11.56 20.53 -14.82
C ALA A 96 11.42 18.99 -14.77
N TRP A 97 11.39 18.35 -15.93
CA TRP A 97 11.31 16.89 -16.03
C TRP A 97 12.50 16.20 -15.40
N LEU A 98 13.73 16.64 -15.68
CA LEU A 98 14.93 16.08 -15.10
C LEU A 98 14.99 16.28 -13.57
N ALA A 99 14.58 17.45 -13.08
CA ALA A 99 14.53 17.76 -11.65
C ALA A 99 13.50 16.85 -10.94
N MET A 100 12.34 16.60 -11.54
CA MET A 100 11.34 15.70 -11.02
C MET A 100 11.85 14.25 -10.96
N LEU A 101 12.48 13.74 -12.02
CA LEU A 101 13.05 12.39 -12.04
C LEU A 101 14.22 12.20 -11.07
N ALA A 102 14.90 13.27 -10.68
CA ALA A 102 16.01 13.24 -9.71
C ALA A 102 15.56 13.34 -8.25
N ASP A 103 14.27 13.61 -7.99
CA ASP A 103 13.73 13.62 -6.63
C ASP A 103 13.85 12.24 -5.98
N LEU A 104 14.20 12.19 -4.67
CA LEU A 104 14.44 10.94 -3.95
C LEU A 104 13.18 10.04 -3.86
N ASN A 105 11.97 10.62 -3.94
CA ASN A 105 10.72 9.87 -3.97
C ASN A 105 10.32 9.42 -5.39
N VAL A 106 11.09 9.80 -6.41
CA VAL A 106 10.82 9.47 -7.82
C VAL A 106 11.93 8.64 -8.44
N CYS A 107 13.19 8.94 -8.12
CA CYS A 107 14.35 8.28 -8.72
C CYS A 107 14.35 6.76 -8.46
N SER A 108 15.04 6.03 -9.33
CA SER A 108 15.12 4.57 -9.21
C SER A 108 15.76 4.16 -7.88
N GLN A 109 15.11 3.26 -7.17
CA GLN A 109 15.62 2.62 -5.95
C GLN A 109 16.29 1.26 -6.25
N LYS A 110 16.64 1.00 -7.51
CA LYS A 110 17.14 -0.29 -7.96
C LYS A 110 18.33 -0.79 -7.14
N GLY A 111 19.29 0.08 -6.83
CA GLY A 111 20.44 -0.28 -6.02
C GLY A 111 20.10 -0.76 -4.62
N LEU A 112 19.04 -0.23 -4.00
CA LEU A 112 18.56 -0.70 -2.70
C LEU A 112 17.83 -2.03 -2.83
N VAL A 113 17.01 -2.18 -3.87
CA VAL A 113 16.24 -3.42 -4.11
C VAL A 113 17.16 -4.59 -4.42
N GLU A 114 18.23 -4.38 -5.17
CA GLU A 114 19.22 -5.41 -5.51
C GLU A 114 20.06 -5.91 -4.32
N MET A 115 19.94 -5.27 -3.14
CA MET A 115 20.50 -5.79 -1.89
C MET A 115 19.70 -6.97 -1.31
N PHE A 116 18.52 -7.25 -1.86
CA PHE A 116 17.60 -8.28 -1.40
C PHE A 116 17.27 -9.26 -2.54
N ASP A 117 16.86 -10.48 -2.18
CA ASP A 117 16.44 -11.49 -3.14
C ASP A 117 15.07 -11.17 -3.73
N GLY A 118 15.00 -10.84 -5.01
CA GLY A 118 13.76 -10.59 -5.74
C GLY A 118 13.00 -11.83 -6.21
N SER A 119 13.58 -13.04 -6.03
CA SER A 119 13.06 -14.30 -6.59
C SER A 119 13.06 -15.47 -5.60
N ILE A 120 12.98 -15.18 -4.31
CA ILE A 120 12.92 -16.23 -3.25
C ILE A 120 11.77 -17.19 -3.56
N GLY A 121 12.05 -18.48 -3.46
CA GLY A 121 11.09 -19.56 -3.71
C GLY A 121 10.76 -19.78 -5.19
N ALA A 122 11.41 -19.05 -6.12
CA ALA A 122 11.21 -19.14 -7.58
C ALA A 122 9.74 -18.98 -8.03
N GLY A 123 8.90 -18.36 -7.21
CA GLY A 123 7.48 -18.13 -7.48
C GLY A 123 7.17 -16.73 -8.05
N SER A 124 8.16 -15.84 -8.18
CA SER A 124 7.96 -14.47 -8.63
C SER A 124 7.41 -14.42 -10.06
N VAL A 125 6.26 -13.78 -10.23
CA VAL A 125 5.69 -13.41 -11.54
C VAL A 125 6.17 -12.02 -11.93
N TYR A 126 6.21 -11.10 -10.97
CA TYR A 126 6.89 -9.81 -11.11
C TYR A 126 8.29 -9.88 -10.51
N MET A 127 9.30 -9.51 -11.29
CA MET A 127 10.56 -9.05 -10.73
C MET A 127 10.42 -7.59 -10.33
N PRO A 128 11.20 -7.10 -9.36
CA PRO A 128 11.11 -5.70 -8.90
C PRO A 128 11.27 -4.66 -10.02
N TYR A 129 12.01 -5.02 -11.06
CA TYR A 129 12.20 -4.20 -12.26
C TYR A 129 11.93 -5.04 -13.51
N GLY A 130 11.03 -4.56 -14.35
CA GLY A 130 10.59 -5.22 -15.60
C GLY A 130 11.14 -4.57 -16.85
N GLY A 131 10.67 -5.08 -17.99
CA GLY A 131 11.09 -4.70 -19.32
C GLY A 131 12.40 -5.37 -19.75
N ARG A 132 12.76 -5.19 -21.02
CA ARG A 132 13.94 -5.82 -21.63
C ARG A 132 15.24 -5.49 -20.88
N TYR A 133 15.34 -4.28 -20.35
CA TYR A 133 16.53 -3.79 -19.63
C TYR A 133 16.38 -3.85 -18.11
N GLN A 134 15.27 -4.35 -17.60
CA GLN A 134 14.97 -4.43 -16.17
C GLN A 134 15.17 -3.08 -15.45
N LEU A 135 14.55 -2.04 -16.01
CA LEU A 135 14.62 -0.68 -15.49
C LEU A 135 13.24 -0.07 -15.20
N THR A 136 12.15 -0.70 -15.67
CA THR A 136 10.79 -0.29 -15.30
C THR A 136 10.44 -0.85 -13.93
N GLU A 137 10.29 0.03 -12.97
CA GLU A 137 9.86 -0.29 -11.61
C GLU A 137 8.45 -0.88 -11.62
N THR A 138 8.26 -2.05 -11.00
CA THR A 138 6.93 -2.64 -10.78
C THR A 138 6.31 -2.05 -9.52
N GLN A 139 4.99 -1.85 -9.57
CA GLN A 139 4.26 -1.19 -8.49
C GLN A 139 3.62 -2.18 -7.49
N SER A 140 3.71 -3.47 -7.80
CA SER A 140 3.14 -4.53 -6.97
C SER A 140 4.10 -5.72 -6.92
N MET A 141 4.07 -6.46 -5.83
CA MET A 141 4.60 -7.80 -5.76
C MET A 141 3.56 -8.76 -6.33
N VAL A 142 3.95 -9.67 -7.21
CA VAL A 142 3.11 -10.75 -7.73
C VAL A 142 3.89 -12.05 -7.72
N ALA A 143 3.39 -13.04 -6.99
CA ALA A 143 4.05 -14.35 -6.86
C ALA A 143 3.04 -15.49 -6.88
N LYS A 144 3.42 -16.63 -7.45
CA LYS A 144 2.63 -17.85 -7.43
C LYS A 144 2.54 -18.42 -6.02
N LEU A 145 1.39 -19.00 -5.69
CA LEU A 145 1.28 -19.81 -4.48
C LEU A 145 2.19 -21.03 -4.61
N PRO A 146 3.04 -21.28 -3.61
CA PRO A 146 3.89 -22.47 -3.59
C PRO A 146 3.01 -23.71 -3.40
N VAL A 147 3.27 -24.75 -4.19
CA VAL A 147 2.62 -26.05 -4.08
C VAL A 147 3.67 -27.16 -4.07
N LEU A 148 3.47 -28.18 -3.26
CA LEU A 148 4.42 -29.29 -3.14
C LEU A 148 4.48 -30.14 -4.41
N LYS A 149 3.38 -30.27 -5.11
CA LYS A 149 3.27 -31.09 -6.34
C LYS A 149 2.35 -30.40 -7.35
N GLY A 150 2.65 -30.58 -8.63
CA GLY A 150 1.83 -30.05 -9.73
C GLY A 150 2.19 -28.60 -10.09
N LYS A 151 1.24 -27.92 -10.74
CA LYS A 151 1.35 -26.51 -11.17
C LYS A 151 0.22 -25.70 -10.55
N CYS A 152 0.54 -24.49 -10.12
CA CYS A 152 -0.44 -23.52 -9.63
C CYS A 152 -0.40 -22.28 -10.52
N ASP A 153 -1.57 -21.83 -10.96
CA ASP A 153 -1.78 -20.59 -11.71
C ASP A 153 -2.37 -19.45 -10.86
N THR A 154 -2.60 -19.74 -9.57
CA THR A 154 -3.01 -18.73 -8.60
C THR A 154 -1.81 -17.91 -8.15
N VAL A 155 -1.97 -16.60 -8.13
CA VAL A 155 -0.96 -15.66 -7.64
C VAL A 155 -1.50 -14.85 -6.48
N THR A 156 -0.63 -14.50 -5.56
CA THR A 156 -0.87 -13.46 -4.58
C THR A 156 -0.29 -12.16 -5.10
N MET A 157 -0.98 -11.06 -4.81
CA MET A 157 -0.57 -9.72 -5.17
C MET A 157 -0.51 -8.86 -3.93
N MET A 158 0.50 -8.01 -3.83
CA MET A 158 0.60 -7.02 -2.75
C MET A 158 1.14 -5.72 -3.33
N SER A 159 0.53 -4.62 -2.93
CA SER A 159 0.97 -3.26 -3.25
C SER A 159 0.96 -2.40 -2.01
N TYR A 160 1.50 -1.21 -2.12
CA TYR A 160 1.41 -0.19 -1.07
C TYR A 160 1.03 1.16 -1.64
N GLY A 161 0.59 2.08 -0.78
CA GLY A 161 0.37 3.48 -1.11
C GLY A 161 0.82 4.37 0.04
N PHE A 162 1.53 5.44 -0.28
CA PHE A 162 1.97 6.48 0.65
C PHE A 162 2.62 7.65 -0.10
N ASP A 163 2.22 8.87 0.22
CA ASP A 163 2.92 10.09 -0.23
C ASP A 163 3.27 10.96 0.98
N PRO A 164 4.58 11.15 1.28
CA PRO A 164 5.01 11.93 2.44
C PRO A 164 4.66 13.42 2.35
N TYR A 165 4.59 13.99 1.17
CA TYR A 165 4.23 15.41 0.98
C TYR A 165 2.74 15.63 1.23
N LEU A 166 1.89 14.77 0.65
CA LEU A 166 0.45 14.82 0.87
C LEU A 166 0.12 14.59 2.35
N SER A 167 0.75 13.60 2.99
CA SER A 167 0.55 13.29 4.41
C SER A 167 1.03 14.42 5.33
N SER A 168 2.10 15.12 4.94
CA SER A 168 2.60 16.28 5.71
C SER A 168 1.66 17.47 5.64
N TRP A 169 1.00 17.69 4.50
CA TRP A 169 -0.02 18.73 4.38
C TRP A 169 -1.30 18.35 5.14
N SER A 170 -1.78 17.13 4.93
CA SER A 170 -3.01 16.62 5.56
C SER A 170 -2.92 15.12 5.79
N PRO A 171 -2.73 14.66 7.05
CA PRO A 171 -2.73 13.23 7.36
C PRO A 171 -4.01 12.51 6.95
N TYR A 172 -5.16 13.20 7.02
CA TYR A 172 -6.45 12.67 6.55
C TYR A 172 -6.42 12.35 5.05
N HIS A 173 -6.07 13.34 4.20
CA HIS A 173 -5.96 13.13 2.76
C HIS A 173 -4.85 12.14 2.43
N GLY A 174 -3.71 12.22 3.12
CA GLY A 174 -2.61 11.27 2.97
C GLY A 174 -3.07 9.83 3.10
N SER A 175 -3.88 9.54 4.10
CA SER A 175 -4.41 8.19 4.35
C SER A 175 -5.47 7.77 3.34
N VAL A 176 -6.39 8.67 2.95
CA VAL A 176 -7.36 8.38 1.88
C VAL A 176 -6.65 8.01 0.58
N TYR A 177 -5.66 8.81 0.19
CA TYR A 177 -4.92 8.58 -1.05
C TYR A 177 -3.93 7.42 -0.95
N ALA A 178 -3.42 7.08 0.25
CA ALA A 178 -2.65 5.86 0.45
C ALA A 178 -3.48 4.61 0.15
N VAL A 179 -4.73 4.57 0.60
CA VAL A 179 -5.67 3.48 0.28
C VAL A 179 -5.97 3.45 -1.23
N LEU A 180 -6.30 4.61 -1.82
CA LEU A 180 -6.56 4.73 -3.26
C LEU A 180 -5.37 4.26 -4.10
N GLU A 181 -4.15 4.66 -3.74
CA GLU A 181 -2.94 4.31 -4.47
C GLU A 181 -2.66 2.81 -4.40
N SER A 182 -2.75 2.21 -3.20
CA SER A 182 -2.56 0.77 -3.05
C SER A 182 -3.57 -0.04 -3.88
N LEU A 183 -4.86 0.36 -3.91
CA LEU A 183 -5.87 -0.25 -4.77
C LEU A 183 -5.56 -0.07 -6.26
N SER A 184 -5.20 1.15 -6.67
CA SER A 184 -4.87 1.43 -8.07
C SER A 184 -3.74 0.55 -8.57
N ARG A 185 -2.73 0.31 -7.75
CA ARG A 185 -1.58 -0.55 -8.07
C ARG A 185 -1.96 -2.04 -8.19
N ILE A 186 -2.92 -2.51 -7.41
CA ILE A 186 -3.48 -3.87 -7.58
C ILE A 186 -4.24 -3.97 -8.90
N VAL A 187 -5.12 -3.01 -9.19
CA VAL A 187 -5.94 -3.03 -10.41
C VAL A 187 -5.08 -2.92 -11.66
N THR A 188 -4.07 -2.05 -11.67
CA THR A 188 -3.14 -1.92 -12.82
C THR A 188 -2.26 -3.14 -13.03
N ALA A 189 -2.08 -3.98 -12.02
CA ALA A 189 -1.42 -5.27 -12.14
C ALA A 189 -2.35 -6.41 -12.63
N GLY A 190 -3.67 -6.16 -12.72
CA GLY A 190 -4.68 -7.13 -13.16
C GLY A 190 -5.57 -7.69 -12.05
N GLY A 191 -5.38 -7.24 -10.81
CA GLY A 191 -6.19 -7.66 -9.66
C GLY A 191 -7.62 -7.13 -9.67
N ASP A 192 -8.47 -7.74 -8.86
CA ASP A 192 -9.87 -7.34 -8.66
C ASP A 192 -10.00 -6.61 -7.32
N TYR A 193 -10.18 -5.29 -7.35
CA TYR A 193 -10.25 -4.50 -6.13
C TYR A 193 -11.27 -5.04 -5.10
N LYS A 194 -12.36 -5.68 -5.55
CA LYS A 194 -13.41 -6.21 -4.67
C LYS A 194 -12.95 -7.31 -3.72
N LYS A 195 -11.85 -7.96 -4.05
CA LYS A 195 -11.25 -9.03 -3.24
C LYS A 195 -10.19 -8.54 -2.28
N VAL A 196 -9.77 -7.28 -2.43
CA VAL A 196 -8.69 -6.72 -1.63
C VAL A 196 -9.01 -6.70 -0.15
N ARG A 197 -7.99 -6.96 0.65
CA ARG A 197 -7.95 -6.70 2.09
C ARG A 197 -6.76 -5.82 2.38
N PHE A 198 -6.95 -4.88 3.31
CA PHE A 198 -5.87 -3.96 3.69
C PHE A 198 -5.16 -4.43 4.96
N THR A 199 -3.94 -3.97 5.11
CA THR A 199 -3.24 -3.87 6.38
C THR A 199 -2.53 -2.52 6.41
N PHE A 200 -2.52 -1.84 7.56
CA PHE A 200 -1.94 -0.51 7.67
C PHE A 200 -0.70 -0.54 8.55
N GLN A 201 0.31 0.21 8.15
CA GLN A 201 1.48 0.49 8.97
C GLN A 201 1.50 1.98 9.28
N GLU A 202 1.42 2.30 10.54
CA GLU A 202 1.44 3.68 11.03
C GLU A 202 2.74 3.99 11.74
N TYR A 203 3.27 5.21 11.51
CA TYR A 203 4.44 5.71 12.20
C TYR A 203 4.34 7.22 12.37
N PHE A 204 4.20 7.65 13.61
CA PHE A 204 4.02 9.05 13.98
C PHE A 204 5.11 9.51 14.94
N ARG A 205 5.27 10.82 15.03
CA ARG A 205 6.13 11.47 16.03
C ARG A 205 5.75 11.03 17.43
N ARG A 206 6.68 11.18 18.37
CA ARG A 206 6.40 10.86 19.79
C ARG A 206 5.21 11.69 20.29
N MET A 207 4.24 11.01 20.84
CA MET A 207 3.12 11.66 21.52
C MET A 207 3.59 12.24 22.84
N SER A 208 2.93 13.31 23.27
CA SER A 208 3.08 13.94 24.57
C SER A 208 1.68 14.24 25.12
N GLU A 209 1.59 15.02 26.16
CA GLU A 209 0.30 15.52 26.66
C GLU A 209 -0.28 16.65 25.81
N ASP A 210 0.41 17.08 24.75
CA ASP A 210 -0.06 18.10 23.81
C ASP A 210 -1.18 17.53 22.90
N PRO A 211 -2.42 18.03 23.01
CA PRO A 211 -3.56 17.57 22.22
C PRO A 211 -3.35 17.68 20.71
N LYS A 212 -2.54 18.65 20.26
CA LYS A 212 -2.23 18.85 18.83
C LYS A 212 -1.34 17.76 18.26
N ARG A 213 -0.47 17.17 19.06
CA ARG A 213 0.35 16.04 18.58
C ARG A 213 -0.49 14.81 18.25
N TRP A 214 -1.60 14.62 18.96
CA TRP A 214 -2.57 13.56 18.70
C TRP A 214 -3.42 13.79 17.45
N SER A 215 -3.46 15.04 16.94
CA SER A 215 -4.16 15.38 15.70
C SER A 215 -3.73 14.52 14.51
N GLN A 216 -2.44 14.26 14.36
CA GLN A 216 -1.89 13.55 13.21
C GLN A 216 -2.37 12.10 13.12
N PRO A 217 -2.17 11.23 14.13
CA PRO A 217 -2.67 9.85 14.08
C PRO A 217 -4.19 9.79 14.00
N PHE A 218 -4.89 10.69 14.71
CA PHE A 218 -6.34 10.72 14.67
C PHE A 218 -6.88 11.08 13.26
N ALA A 219 -6.33 12.10 12.62
CA ALA A 219 -6.72 12.50 11.26
C ALA A 219 -6.37 11.41 10.24
N ALA A 220 -5.21 10.76 10.36
CA ALA A 220 -4.82 9.65 9.48
C ALA A 220 -5.77 8.45 9.63
N LEU A 221 -6.12 8.09 10.86
CA LEU A 221 -7.08 7.03 11.14
C LEU A 221 -8.46 7.32 10.54
N LEU A 222 -8.96 8.55 10.70
CA LEU A 222 -10.23 8.97 10.09
C LEU A 222 -10.19 8.87 8.56
N GLY A 223 -9.10 9.28 7.92
CA GLY A 223 -8.94 9.18 6.47
C GLY A 223 -8.93 7.72 5.98
N ALA A 224 -8.21 6.85 6.68
CA ALA A 224 -8.20 5.43 6.37
C ALA A 224 -9.57 4.77 6.60
N PHE A 225 -10.28 5.18 7.64
CA PHE A 225 -11.65 4.72 7.93
C PHE A 225 -12.62 5.14 6.82
N ASP A 226 -12.59 6.43 6.43
CA ASP A 226 -13.44 6.96 5.37
C ASP A 226 -13.23 6.21 4.04
N ALA A 227 -11.98 5.98 3.67
CA ALA A 227 -11.64 5.23 2.45
C ALA A 227 -12.15 3.77 2.52
N GLN A 228 -12.01 3.08 3.66
CA GLN A 228 -12.52 1.72 3.82
C GLN A 228 -14.04 1.67 3.67
N ILE A 229 -14.76 2.60 4.28
CA ILE A 229 -16.22 2.70 4.16
C ILE A 229 -16.59 3.04 2.72
N GLY A 230 -15.91 4.02 2.11
CA GLY A 230 -16.17 4.48 0.75
C GLY A 230 -16.00 3.39 -0.31
N PHE A 231 -14.99 2.54 -0.17
CA PHE A 231 -14.77 1.38 -1.05
C PHE A 231 -15.53 0.12 -0.63
N GLY A 232 -16.05 0.05 0.59
CA GLY A 232 -16.66 -1.16 1.14
C GLY A 232 -15.66 -2.29 1.39
N LEU A 233 -14.39 -1.96 1.68
CA LEU A 233 -13.29 -2.92 1.83
C LEU A 233 -12.67 -2.83 3.22
N PRO A 234 -12.52 -3.96 3.94
CA PRO A 234 -11.98 -3.95 5.29
C PRO A 234 -10.45 -4.04 5.33
N SER A 235 -9.88 -3.51 6.41
CA SER A 235 -8.54 -3.90 6.87
C SER A 235 -8.62 -5.14 7.76
N ILE A 236 -7.59 -5.98 7.69
CA ILE A 236 -7.46 -7.19 8.53
C ILE A 236 -6.62 -6.96 9.78
N GLY A 237 -5.99 -5.81 9.88
CA GLY A 237 -5.13 -5.43 10.98
C GLY A 237 -4.12 -4.38 10.56
N GLY A 238 -3.12 -4.20 11.39
CA GLY A 238 -2.06 -3.24 11.17
C GLY A 238 -1.08 -3.19 12.33
N LYS A 239 -0.21 -2.20 12.30
CA LYS A 239 0.76 -1.93 13.35
C LYS A 239 1.00 -0.44 13.43
N ASP A 240 0.93 0.12 14.60
CA ASP A 240 1.20 1.51 14.87
C ASP A 240 2.47 1.72 15.72
N SER A 241 3.05 2.90 15.62
CA SER A 241 4.17 3.34 16.44
C SER A 241 4.16 4.86 16.58
N MET A 242 4.35 5.32 17.81
CA MET A 242 4.41 6.75 18.18
C MET A 242 5.81 7.14 18.67
N SER A 243 6.85 6.60 18.02
CA SER A 243 8.25 6.79 18.43
C SER A 243 9.10 7.56 17.43
N GLY A 244 8.48 8.18 16.42
CA GLY A 244 9.14 8.82 15.28
C GLY A 244 9.69 10.22 15.58
N THR A 245 10.32 10.41 16.73
CA THR A 245 11.01 11.65 17.09
C THR A 245 12.44 11.33 17.48
N PHE A 246 13.39 12.03 16.86
CA PHE A 246 14.80 11.99 17.24
C PHE A 246 15.32 13.42 17.41
N ASN A 247 15.64 13.79 18.65
CA ASN A 247 15.92 15.18 19.04
C ASN A 247 14.76 16.10 18.59
N ASP A 248 15.05 17.04 17.71
CA ASP A 248 14.11 18.04 17.16
C ASP A 248 13.50 17.60 15.81
N ILE A 249 13.83 16.39 15.32
CA ILE A 249 13.35 15.88 14.05
C ILE A 249 12.17 14.94 14.31
N ASP A 250 11.01 15.31 13.78
CA ASP A 250 9.83 14.45 13.73
C ASP A 250 9.72 13.79 12.34
N VAL A 251 9.33 12.53 12.29
CA VAL A 251 8.94 11.89 11.02
C VAL A 251 7.70 12.54 10.43
N PRO A 252 7.53 12.57 9.10
CA PRO A 252 6.26 12.93 8.51
C PRO A 252 5.13 12.03 9.04
N PRO A 253 3.90 12.53 9.17
CA PRO A 253 2.77 11.68 9.53
C PRO A 253 2.67 10.54 8.51
N THR A 254 2.78 9.31 8.96
CA THR A 254 2.88 8.14 8.08
C THR A 254 1.76 7.16 8.37
N LEU A 255 0.90 6.92 7.37
CA LEU A 255 0.05 5.77 7.27
C LEU A 255 0.28 5.16 5.88
N VAL A 256 0.93 4.00 5.85
CA VAL A 256 1.11 3.21 4.63
C VAL A 256 -0.04 2.22 4.53
N SER A 257 -0.77 2.26 3.42
CA SER A 257 -1.75 1.24 3.09
C SER A 257 -1.08 0.13 2.29
N PHE A 258 -1.22 -1.11 2.75
CA PHE A 258 -0.90 -2.29 1.96
C PHE A 258 -2.20 -2.95 1.51
N ALA A 259 -2.31 -3.25 0.22
CA ALA A 259 -3.44 -3.95 -0.39
C ALA A 259 -2.99 -5.35 -0.80
N VAL A 260 -3.76 -6.36 -0.41
CA VAL A 260 -3.49 -7.77 -0.75
C VAL A 260 -4.64 -8.32 -1.55
N ASP A 261 -4.35 -9.02 -2.65
CA ASP A 261 -5.33 -9.67 -3.52
C ASP A 261 -4.83 -11.03 -3.99
N VAL A 262 -5.73 -11.80 -4.59
CA VAL A 262 -5.47 -13.11 -5.21
C VAL A 262 -6.04 -13.08 -6.63
N ALA A 263 -5.21 -13.43 -7.62
CA ALA A 263 -5.58 -13.43 -9.03
C ALA A 263 -5.11 -14.71 -9.74
N ARG A 264 -5.36 -14.78 -11.06
CA ARG A 264 -4.79 -15.79 -11.93
C ARG A 264 -3.59 -15.24 -12.68
N GLU A 265 -2.52 -16.01 -12.82
CA GLU A 265 -1.30 -15.60 -13.53
C GLU A 265 -1.60 -15.03 -14.93
N LYS A 266 -2.55 -15.62 -15.66
CA LYS A 266 -2.95 -15.20 -17.01
C LYS A 266 -3.56 -13.79 -17.08
N ASP A 267 -4.08 -13.28 -15.97
CA ASP A 267 -4.74 -11.97 -15.89
C ASP A 267 -3.77 -10.86 -15.43
N VAL A 268 -2.52 -11.24 -15.16
CA VAL A 268 -1.46 -10.32 -14.72
C VAL A 268 -0.83 -9.63 -15.92
N ILE A 269 -0.73 -8.31 -15.88
CA ILE A 269 -0.02 -7.50 -16.87
C ILE A 269 1.08 -6.67 -16.22
N THR A 270 2.14 -6.39 -16.95
CA THR A 270 3.31 -5.65 -16.44
C THR A 270 3.32 -4.19 -16.90
N PRO A 271 3.96 -3.26 -16.14
CA PRO A 271 3.82 -1.83 -16.38
C PRO A 271 4.62 -1.27 -17.55
N GLU A 272 5.67 -1.95 -18.04
CA GLU A 272 6.48 -1.42 -19.14
C GLU A 272 5.69 -1.33 -20.45
N LEU A 273 5.98 -0.34 -21.28
CA LEU A 273 5.44 -0.20 -22.63
C LEU A 273 5.80 -1.44 -23.47
N LYS A 274 4.91 -1.87 -24.40
CA LYS A 274 5.07 -3.14 -25.14
C LYS A 274 5.51 -2.95 -26.57
N GLU A 275 4.70 -2.30 -27.41
CA GLU A 275 4.90 -2.24 -28.84
C GLU A 275 4.78 -0.81 -29.39
N ALA A 276 5.53 -0.53 -30.44
CA ALA A 276 5.36 0.73 -31.18
C ALA A 276 3.98 0.79 -31.83
N GLY A 277 3.30 1.91 -31.60
CA GLY A 277 1.93 2.10 -32.09
C GLY A 277 0.84 1.85 -31.04
N ASP A 278 1.16 1.26 -29.89
CA ASP A 278 0.25 1.21 -28.75
C ASP A 278 -0.12 2.63 -28.30
N LYS A 279 -1.38 2.82 -27.94
CA LYS A 279 -1.88 4.14 -27.50
C LYS A 279 -1.84 4.25 -25.99
N LEU A 280 -1.31 5.36 -25.49
CA LEU A 280 -1.42 5.73 -24.09
C LEU A 280 -2.80 6.37 -23.85
N VAL A 281 -3.52 5.86 -22.87
CA VAL A 281 -4.82 6.38 -22.44
C VAL A 281 -4.71 6.74 -20.96
N LEU A 282 -5.06 7.97 -20.63
CA LEU A 282 -5.13 8.44 -19.26
C LEU A 282 -6.55 8.28 -18.73
N PHE A 283 -6.70 7.52 -17.66
CA PHE A 283 -7.91 7.46 -16.86
C PHE A 283 -7.76 8.39 -15.67
N THR A 284 -8.70 9.30 -15.52
CA THR A 284 -8.72 10.25 -14.38
C THR A 284 -9.86 9.92 -13.45
N ILE A 285 -9.67 10.24 -12.16
CA ILE A 285 -10.70 10.14 -11.15
C ILE A 285 -11.31 11.52 -10.90
N GLU A 286 -12.59 11.53 -10.55
CA GLU A 286 -13.28 12.74 -10.08
C GLU A 286 -12.97 12.96 -8.59
N LYS A 287 -12.84 14.23 -8.23
CA LYS A 287 -12.69 14.68 -6.85
C LYS A 287 -13.87 15.57 -6.46
N ASN A 288 -14.27 15.47 -5.20
CA ASN A 288 -15.27 16.38 -4.65
C ASN A 288 -14.68 17.76 -4.29
N ALA A 289 -15.48 18.64 -3.71
CA ALA A 289 -15.07 20.01 -3.34
C ALA A 289 -13.97 20.04 -2.23
N TYR A 290 -13.70 18.91 -1.59
CA TYR A 290 -12.68 18.77 -0.55
C TYR A 290 -11.43 18.00 -1.05
N ASP A 291 -11.23 17.90 -2.35
CA ASP A 291 -10.15 17.15 -2.99
C ASP A 291 -10.15 15.63 -2.64
N LEU A 292 -11.27 15.07 -2.20
CA LEU A 292 -11.42 13.63 -1.94
C LEU A 292 -11.94 12.90 -3.18
N PRO A 293 -11.55 11.63 -3.39
CA PRO A 293 -12.03 10.86 -4.53
C PRO A 293 -13.54 10.60 -4.44
N VAL A 294 -14.22 10.63 -5.58
CA VAL A 294 -15.61 10.17 -5.68
C VAL A 294 -15.59 8.65 -5.79
N TYR A 295 -15.69 7.96 -4.65
CA TYR A 295 -15.49 6.51 -4.52
C TYR A 295 -16.30 5.68 -5.54
N GLU A 296 -17.58 6.01 -5.73
CA GLU A 296 -18.42 5.29 -6.69
C GLU A 296 -17.88 5.38 -8.14
N GLN A 297 -17.38 6.54 -8.52
CA GLN A 297 -16.76 6.74 -9.84
C GLN A 297 -15.46 5.95 -9.95
N VAL A 298 -14.63 5.94 -8.91
CA VAL A 298 -13.38 5.18 -8.87
C VAL A 298 -13.65 3.68 -8.98
N MET A 299 -14.65 3.16 -8.26
CA MET A 299 -15.03 1.74 -8.33
C MET A 299 -15.48 1.34 -9.74
N LYS A 300 -16.32 2.16 -10.39
CA LYS A 300 -16.72 1.93 -11.80
C LYS A 300 -15.52 1.93 -12.76
N LEU A 301 -14.56 2.82 -12.52
CA LEU A 301 -13.34 2.90 -13.29
C LEU A 301 -12.48 1.62 -13.11
N TYR A 302 -12.31 1.16 -11.86
CA TYR A 302 -11.58 -0.07 -11.57
C TYR A 302 -12.23 -1.30 -12.21
N ASP A 303 -13.55 -1.44 -12.13
CA ASP A 303 -14.29 -2.49 -12.82
C ASP A 303 -14.01 -2.47 -14.32
N LYS A 304 -14.00 -1.27 -14.92
CA LYS A 304 -13.74 -1.14 -16.35
C LYS A 304 -12.31 -1.48 -16.74
N ILE A 305 -11.33 -1.05 -15.95
CA ILE A 305 -9.92 -1.37 -16.20
C ILE A 305 -9.70 -2.89 -16.05
N HIS A 306 -10.21 -3.50 -14.99
CA HIS A 306 -10.11 -4.94 -14.77
C HIS A 306 -10.76 -5.74 -15.94
N GLU A 307 -11.95 -5.35 -16.40
CA GLU A 307 -12.60 -5.94 -17.57
C GLU A 307 -11.73 -5.84 -18.83
N LEU A 308 -11.15 -4.67 -19.10
CA LEU A 308 -10.32 -4.43 -20.29
C LEU A 308 -9.00 -5.20 -20.25
N ILE A 309 -8.39 -5.35 -19.06
CA ILE A 309 -7.22 -6.21 -18.87
C ILE A 309 -7.60 -7.67 -19.17
N GLY A 310 -8.68 -8.18 -18.59
CA GLY A 310 -9.16 -9.55 -18.83
C GLY A 310 -9.51 -9.85 -20.28
N LYS A 311 -9.87 -8.82 -21.08
CA LYS A 311 -10.08 -8.92 -22.53
C LYS A 311 -8.82 -8.76 -23.37
N GLY A 312 -7.66 -8.50 -22.74
CA GLY A 312 -6.40 -8.21 -23.43
C GLY A 312 -6.37 -6.88 -24.18
N ALA A 313 -7.34 -5.98 -23.94
CA ALA A 313 -7.39 -4.66 -24.54
C ALA A 313 -6.39 -3.67 -23.88
N ILE A 314 -6.09 -3.87 -22.61
CA ILE A 314 -5.00 -3.17 -21.90
C ILE A 314 -3.83 -4.14 -21.81
N ARG A 315 -2.69 -3.77 -22.37
CA ARG A 315 -1.46 -4.59 -22.45
C ARG A 315 -0.44 -4.24 -21.39
N SER A 316 -0.47 -3.01 -20.89
CA SER A 316 0.30 -2.50 -19.78
C SER A 316 -0.43 -1.38 -19.09
N ALA A 317 -0.24 -1.23 -17.79
CA ALA A 317 -0.86 -0.17 -17.00
C ALA A 317 0.08 0.28 -15.87
N TYR A 318 -0.07 1.53 -15.48
CA TYR A 318 0.71 2.15 -14.40
C TYR A 318 -0.21 3.06 -13.58
N ALA A 319 -0.26 2.88 -12.28
CA ALA A 319 -0.99 3.77 -11.39
C ALA A 319 -0.22 5.07 -11.19
N LEU A 320 -0.88 6.20 -11.47
CA LEU A 320 -0.29 7.52 -11.23
C LEU A 320 -0.31 7.82 -9.74
N ASP A 321 0.77 8.38 -9.27
CA ASP A 321 0.93 8.92 -7.91
C ASP A 321 1.03 10.45 -7.95
N GLY A 322 1.35 11.08 -6.83
CA GLY A 322 1.52 12.53 -6.72
C GLY A 322 2.62 13.14 -7.60
N LYS A 323 3.42 12.31 -8.29
CA LYS A 323 4.49 12.76 -9.22
C LYS A 323 3.97 12.91 -10.65
N GLY A 324 2.76 12.45 -10.91
CA GLY A 324 1.98 12.71 -12.11
C GLY A 324 2.39 11.94 -13.36
N LEU A 325 1.77 12.34 -14.48
CA LEU A 325 1.86 11.63 -15.76
C LEU A 325 3.29 11.54 -16.32
N ALA A 326 4.07 12.62 -16.19
CA ALA A 326 5.43 12.64 -16.75
C ALA A 326 6.36 11.62 -16.07
N ALA A 327 6.25 11.45 -14.75
CA ALA A 327 6.98 10.42 -14.01
C ALA A 327 6.52 9.02 -14.43
N ALA A 328 5.22 8.77 -14.46
CA ALA A 328 4.65 7.48 -14.81
C ALA A 328 5.09 6.99 -16.21
N VAL A 329 4.92 7.84 -17.23
CA VAL A 329 5.32 7.50 -18.61
C VAL A 329 6.81 7.27 -18.72
N SER A 330 7.64 8.07 -18.03
CA SER A 330 9.09 7.87 -17.99
C SER A 330 9.46 6.50 -17.40
N LYS A 331 8.86 6.12 -16.28
CA LYS A 331 9.08 4.83 -15.62
C LYS A 331 8.63 3.66 -16.48
N MET A 332 7.47 3.77 -17.14
CA MET A 332 7.00 2.76 -18.10
C MET A 332 7.97 2.57 -19.28
N ALA A 333 8.71 3.63 -19.66
CA ALA A 333 9.62 3.62 -20.79
C ALA A 333 11.02 3.11 -20.45
N PHE A 334 11.48 3.19 -19.19
CA PHE A 334 12.86 2.90 -18.81
C PHE A 334 13.29 1.45 -19.10
N GLY A 335 12.39 0.49 -18.97
CA GLY A 335 12.68 -0.91 -19.24
C GLY A 335 12.78 -1.27 -20.71
N LEU A 336 12.48 -0.34 -21.62
CA LEU A 336 12.57 -0.49 -23.06
C LEU A 336 13.61 0.46 -23.65
N SER A 337 14.07 0.14 -24.88
CA SER A 337 14.89 1.09 -25.62
C SER A 337 14.04 2.32 -25.98
N LEU A 338 14.40 3.49 -25.49
CA LEU A 338 13.76 4.77 -25.80
C LEU A 338 13.70 5.08 -27.31
N ILE A 339 14.60 4.45 -28.10
CA ILE A 339 14.65 4.61 -29.56
C ILE A 339 13.34 4.18 -30.23
N HIS A 340 12.64 3.20 -29.68
CA HIS A 340 11.38 2.70 -30.27
C HIS A 340 10.16 3.56 -29.88
N ILE A 341 10.27 4.44 -28.90
CA ILE A 341 9.18 5.28 -28.40
C ILE A 341 9.19 6.66 -29.05
N SER A 342 10.33 7.15 -29.51
CA SER A 342 10.50 8.52 -29.99
C SER A 342 10.06 8.77 -31.43
N GLU A 343 9.87 7.75 -32.23
CA GLU A 343 9.54 7.90 -33.66
C GLU A 343 8.09 8.35 -33.97
N PRO A 344 7.04 7.84 -33.28
CA PRO A 344 5.68 8.24 -33.62
C PRO A 344 5.26 9.64 -33.16
N THR A 345 5.90 10.19 -32.14
CA THR A 345 5.51 11.45 -31.51
C THR A 345 6.04 12.69 -32.26
N ARG A 346 6.92 12.51 -33.22
CA ARG A 346 7.50 13.64 -33.98
C ARG A 346 6.55 14.36 -34.93
N ARG A 347 5.34 13.84 -35.17
CA ARG A 347 4.46 14.39 -36.22
C ARG A 347 3.05 14.77 -35.83
N ARG A 348 2.61 14.63 -34.58
CA ARG A 348 1.31 15.18 -34.16
C ARG A 348 1.46 15.74 -32.75
N GLY A 349 1.51 17.06 -32.69
CA GLY A 349 1.58 17.78 -31.44
C GLY A 349 0.46 17.37 -30.47
N ILE A 350 0.85 17.22 -29.24
CA ILE A 350 -0.03 17.27 -28.09
C ILE A 350 0.09 18.68 -27.52
#